data_27d0632d6f0d0440293e040bb86b0f19
#
_entry.id   27d0632d6f0d0440293e040bb86b0f19
#
_cell.length_a   1.000
_cell.length_b   1.000
_cell.length_c   1.000
_cell.angle_alpha   90.00
_cell.angle_beta   90.00
_cell.angle_gamma   90.00
#
_symmetry.space_group_name_H-M   'P 1'
#
loop_
_entity.id
_entity.type
_entity.pdbx_description
1 polymer ?
#
loop_
_entity_poly.entity_id
_entity_poly.type
_entity_poly.pdbx_seq_one_letter_code
_entity_poly.pdbx_strand_id
1 'polypeptide(L)'
;MNILYVCTWNIFRSMSAEYLTKKYIDDNKITNFFISSAGTVATIDPPFDETLKRLALYGCDPSHHVQRKITQEILAAQDIIICMAEHHRQNVRALWFEAVLFNEIAYNTTEDVLDDGEYMQIHGPYLDLEEYVPTIVDYIHDAIPLIINNIVKK
;
A
#
# COMPACT_ATOMS: atom_id res chain seq x y z
N MET A 1 0.69 -7.25 -16.08
CA MET A 1 0.82 -7.78 -14.71
C MET A 1 -0.02 -6.93 -13.78
N ASN A 2 -0.90 -7.54 -13.00
CA ASN A 2 -1.82 -6.89 -12.09
C ASN A 2 -1.27 -6.97 -10.66
N ILE A 3 -1.01 -5.81 -10.04
CA ILE A 3 -0.51 -5.71 -8.66
C ILE A 3 -1.57 -5.05 -7.78
N LEU A 4 -1.88 -5.68 -6.66
CA LEU A 4 -2.78 -5.17 -5.64
C LEU A 4 -2.03 -4.90 -4.34
N TYR A 5 -2.11 -3.67 -3.83
CA TYR A 5 -1.67 -3.33 -2.48
C TYR A 5 -2.84 -3.43 -1.50
N VAL A 6 -2.62 -4.06 -0.34
CA VAL A 6 -3.66 -4.29 0.67
C VAL A 6 -3.23 -3.74 2.04
N CYS A 7 -4.09 -2.92 2.65
CA CYS A 7 -4.00 -2.50 4.04
C CYS A 7 -5.36 -2.66 4.74
N THR A 8 -5.61 -2.02 5.89
CA THR A 8 -6.89 -2.11 6.60
C THR A 8 -7.98 -1.29 5.91
N TRP A 9 -7.77 0.03 5.78
CA TRP A 9 -8.83 0.99 5.42
C TRP A 9 -8.79 1.47 3.97
N ASN A 10 -7.71 1.19 3.24
CA ASN A 10 -7.50 1.66 1.85
C ASN A 10 -7.54 3.19 1.66
N ILE A 11 -7.12 3.94 2.66
CA ILE A 11 -7.07 5.42 2.66
C ILE A 11 -5.69 6.00 2.95
N PHE A 12 -4.71 5.17 3.34
CA PHE A 12 -3.37 5.58 3.72
C PHE A 12 -2.32 4.71 3.03
N ARG A 13 -1.86 3.62 3.64
CA ARG A 13 -0.69 2.83 3.17
C ARG A 13 -0.87 2.23 1.78
N SER A 14 -1.94 1.46 1.55
CA SER A 14 -2.17 0.81 0.25
C SER A 14 -2.52 1.81 -0.85
N MET A 15 -3.27 2.87 -0.51
CA MET A 15 -3.54 3.97 -1.42
C MET A 15 -2.23 4.67 -1.82
N SER A 16 -1.38 5.01 -0.84
CA SER A 16 -0.09 5.65 -1.12
C SER A 16 0.78 4.77 -2.04
N ALA A 17 0.87 3.47 -1.75
CA ALA A 17 1.63 2.55 -2.60
C ALA A 17 1.07 2.46 -4.02
N GLU A 18 -0.25 2.45 -4.20
CA GLU A 18 -0.88 2.45 -5.51
C GLU A 18 -0.46 3.68 -6.33
N TYR A 19 -0.66 4.89 -5.78
CA TYR A 19 -0.41 6.12 -6.52
C TYR A 19 1.07 6.38 -6.76
N LEU A 20 1.92 6.10 -5.78
CA LEU A 20 3.38 6.21 -5.94
C LEU A 20 3.91 5.20 -6.97
N THR A 21 3.38 3.97 -6.99
CA THR A 21 3.77 2.98 -8.00
C THR A 21 3.32 3.40 -9.40
N LYS A 22 2.07 3.88 -9.56
CA LYS A 22 1.58 4.42 -10.84
C LYS A 22 2.48 5.54 -11.35
N LYS A 23 2.81 6.48 -10.48
CA LYS A 23 3.72 7.59 -10.81
C LYS A 23 5.10 7.08 -11.22
N TYR A 24 5.68 6.16 -10.46
CA TYR A 24 6.99 5.58 -10.76
C TYR A 24 7.03 4.86 -12.11
N ILE A 25 6.04 4.02 -12.42
CA ILE A 25 6.01 3.30 -13.71
C ILE A 25 5.79 4.26 -14.89
N ASP A 26 4.98 5.31 -14.71
CA ASP A 26 4.75 6.34 -15.73
C ASP A 26 6.03 7.12 -16.00
N ASP A 27 6.71 7.63 -14.98
CA ASP A 27 7.94 8.41 -15.10
C ASP A 27 9.07 7.61 -15.76
N ASN A 28 9.14 6.31 -15.47
CA ASN A 28 10.16 5.41 -16.00
C ASN A 28 9.71 4.69 -17.29
N LYS A 29 8.51 5.00 -17.84
CA LYS A 29 7.94 4.41 -19.06
C LYS A 29 7.88 2.89 -19.01
N ILE A 30 7.61 2.33 -17.82
CA ILE A 30 7.43 0.91 -17.61
C ILE A 30 6.00 0.55 -18.00
N THR A 31 5.83 -0.38 -18.92
CA THR A 31 4.51 -0.75 -19.48
C THR A 31 4.06 -2.13 -18.98
N ASN A 32 2.79 -2.45 -19.22
CA ASN A 32 2.18 -3.74 -18.90
C ASN A 32 2.00 -4.02 -17.39
N PHE A 33 1.95 -2.97 -16.57
CA PHE A 33 1.57 -3.04 -15.17
C PHE A 33 0.22 -2.35 -14.93
N PHE A 34 -0.66 -3.00 -14.18
CA PHE A 34 -1.93 -2.44 -13.70
C PHE A 34 -1.90 -2.46 -12.18
N ILE A 35 -1.87 -1.28 -11.60
CA ILE A 35 -1.68 -1.07 -10.16
C ILE A 35 -3.01 -0.67 -9.52
N SER A 36 -3.32 -1.33 -8.42
CA SER A 36 -4.54 -1.05 -7.67
C SER A 36 -4.33 -1.26 -6.17
N SER A 37 -5.29 -0.83 -5.36
CA SER A 37 -5.28 -1.08 -3.92
C SER A 37 -6.67 -1.42 -3.38
N ALA A 38 -6.71 -2.07 -2.22
CA ALA A 38 -7.92 -2.40 -1.49
C ALA A 38 -7.65 -2.48 0.02
N GLY A 39 -8.70 -2.51 0.82
CA GLY A 39 -8.62 -2.69 2.26
C GLY A 39 -9.24 -4.01 2.72
N THR A 40 -8.79 -4.51 3.86
CA THR A 40 -9.43 -5.69 4.48
C THR A 40 -10.79 -5.34 5.09
N VAL A 41 -10.96 -4.09 5.51
CA VAL A 41 -12.23 -3.55 6.05
C VAL A 41 -12.84 -2.54 5.09
N ALA A 42 -12.10 -1.53 4.68
CA ALA A 42 -12.45 -0.40 3.83
C ALA A 42 -13.85 0.20 4.14
N THR A 43 -13.86 1.37 4.70
CA THR A 43 -15.06 2.17 4.97
C THR A 43 -15.02 3.44 4.12
N ILE A 44 -16.09 4.25 4.17
CA ILE A 44 -16.16 5.53 3.43
C ILE A 44 -15.55 6.64 4.32
N ASP A 45 -14.32 6.45 4.79
CA ASP A 45 -13.61 7.47 5.54
C ASP A 45 -12.67 8.26 4.63
N PRO A 46 -12.53 9.58 4.82
CA PRO A 46 -11.60 10.36 4.02
C PRO A 46 -10.15 9.97 4.37
N PRO A 47 -9.23 10.04 3.39
CA PRO A 47 -7.81 9.98 3.68
C PRO A 47 -7.35 11.10 4.62
N PHE A 48 -6.25 10.89 5.35
CA PHE A 48 -5.62 11.97 6.11
C PHE A 48 -5.15 13.09 5.17
N ASP A 49 -5.35 14.33 5.58
CA ASP A 49 -4.86 15.50 4.84
C ASP A 49 -3.34 15.43 4.62
N GLU A 50 -2.60 14.93 5.61
CA GLU A 50 -1.14 14.74 5.56
C GLU A 50 -0.76 13.74 4.46
N THR A 51 -1.53 12.68 4.27
CA THR A 51 -1.32 11.72 3.17
C THR A 51 -1.51 12.41 1.81
N LEU A 52 -2.60 13.16 1.65
CA LEU A 52 -2.90 13.86 0.39
C LEU A 52 -1.84 14.92 0.07
N LYS A 53 -1.45 15.72 1.05
CA LYS A 53 -0.38 16.73 0.91
C LYS A 53 0.95 16.07 0.52
N ARG A 54 1.30 14.95 1.17
CA ARG A 54 2.59 14.29 0.89
C ARG A 54 2.60 13.64 -0.49
N LEU A 55 1.52 12.98 -0.89
CA LEU A 55 1.37 12.42 -2.24
C LEU A 55 1.43 13.51 -3.33
N ALA A 56 0.84 14.68 -3.08
CA ALA A 56 0.90 15.81 -4.01
C ALA A 56 2.34 16.31 -4.23
N LEU A 57 3.21 16.29 -3.21
CA LEU A 57 4.63 16.63 -3.36
C LEU A 57 5.38 15.66 -4.30
N TYR A 58 4.94 14.41 -4.39
CA TYR A 58 5.45 13.43 -5.34
C TYR A 58 4.75 13.48 -6.72
N GLY A 59 3.85 14.45 -6.93
CA GLY A 59 3.10 14.59 -8.17
C GLY A 59 1.98 13.57 -8.36
N CYS A 60 1.49 12.98 -7.27
CA CYS A 60 0.37 12.06 -7.28
C CYS A 60 -0.94 12.80 -6.97
N ASP A 61 -2.02 12.45 -7.68
CA ASP A 61 -3.37 12.98 -7.45
C ASP A 61 -4.34 11.84 -7.13
N PRO A 62 -4.64 11.59 -5.84
CA PRO A 62 -5.61 10.58 -5.42
C PRO A 62 -7.05 11.10 -5.35
N SER A 63 -7.40 12.24 -5.96
CA SER A 63 -8.74 12.84 -5.88
C SER A 63 -9.87 11.94 -6.38
N HIS A 64 -9.55 10.97 -7.24
CA HIS A 64 -10.50 9.97 -7.76
C HIS A 64 -10.35 8.59 -7.10
N HIS A 65 -9.63 8.52 -5.97
CA HIS A 65 -9.48 7.26 -5.26
C HIS A 65 -10.83 6.77 -4.70
N VAL A 66 -11.13 5.52 -5.00
CA VAL A 66 -12.33 4.85 -4.48
C VAL A 66 -11.89 3.73 -3.55
N GLN A 67 -12.18 3.89 -2.27
CA GLN A 67 -11.97 2.84 -1.28
C GLN A 67 -12.78 1.61 -1.66
N ARG A 68 -12.16 0.44 -1.53
CA ARG A 68 -12.83 -0.83 -1.77
C ARG A 68 -12.31 -1.92 -0.83
N LYS A 69 -13.22 -2.79 -0.43
CA LYS A 69 -12.88 -3.98 0.36
C LYS A 69 -12.40 -5.11 -0.55
N ILE A 70 -11.44 -5.90 -0.09
CA ILE A 70 -11.03 -7.13 -0.79
C ILE A 70 -12.24 -8.07 -0.94
N THR A 71 -12.35 -8.67 -2.13
CA THR A 71 -13.29 -9.74 -2.45
C THR A 71 -12.56 -10.84 -3.22
N GLN A 72 -13.16 -12.01 -3.33
CA GLN A 72 -12.56 -13.09 -4.13
C GLN A 72 -12.34 -12.66 -5.58
N GLU A 73 -13.28 -11.90 -6.18
CA GLU A 73 -13.16 -11.41 -7.55
C GLU A 73 -11.99 -10.44 -7.71
N ILE A 74 -11.81 -9.51 -6.76
CA ILE A 74 -10.68 -8.58 -6.77
C ILE A 74 -9.36 -9.34 -6.66
N LEU A 75 -9.26 -10.28 -5.73
CA LEU A 75 -8.03 -11.05 -5.49
C LEU A 75 -7.70 -11.98 -6.66
N ALA A 76 -8.72 -12.65 -7.24
CA ALA A 76 -8.53 -13.56 -8.38
C ALA A 76 -8.02 -12.87 -9.65
N ALA A 77 -8.23 -11.57 -9.78
CA ALA A 77 -7.77 -10.79 -10.93
C ALA A 77 -6.29 -10.34 -10.81
N GLN A 78 -5.60 -10.67 -9.71
CA GLN A 78 -4.25 -10.18 -9.47
C GLN A 78 -3.18 -11.24 -9.77
N ASP A 79 -2.07 -10.79 -10.32
CA ASP A 79 -0.85 -11.61 -10.46
C ASP A 79 -0.03 -11.59 -9.17
N ILE A 80 -0.02 -10.45 -8.47
CA ILE A 80 0.69 -10.27 -7.20
C ILE A 80 -0.18 -9.47 -6.23
N ILE A 81 -0.30 -9.97 -4.99
CA ILE A 81 -0.95 -9.29 -3.88
C ILE A 81 0.10 -8.95 -2.84
N ILE A 82 0.23 -7.65 -2.51
CA ILE A 82 1.23 -7.11 -1.59
C ILE A 82 0.51 -6.52 -0.38
N CYS A 83 0.72 -7.12 0.79
CA CYS A 83 0.10 -6.72 2.05
C CYS A 83 1.05 -5.83 2.87
N MET A 84 0.52 -4.76 3.48
CA MET A 84 1.30 -3.85 4.31
C MET A 84 1.68 -4.45 5.67
N ALA A 85 0.94 -5.45 6.16
CA ALA A 85 1.20 -6.12 7.43
C ALA A 85 0.74 -7.59 7.40
N GLU A 86 1.23 -8.38 8.35
CA GLU A 86 0.95 -9.81 8.42
C GLU A 86 -0.55 -10.12 8.59
N HIS A 87 -1.27 -9.34 9.39
CA HIS A 87 -2.72 -9.56 9.55
C HIS A 87 -3.52 -9.31 8.26
N HIS A 88 -3.06 -8.42 7.36
CA HIS A 88 -3.65 -8.26 6.02
C HIS A 88 -3.40 -9.52 5.16
N ARG A 89 -2.17 -10.07 5.22
CA ARG A 89 -1.84 -11.33 4.53
C ARG A 89 -2.70 -12.48 5.02
N GLN A 90 -2.94 -12.57 6.32
CA GLN A 90 -3.84 -13.58 6.90
C GLN A 90 -5.29 -13.42 6.40
N ASN A 91 -5.80 -12.19 6.28
CA ASN A 91 -7.12 -11.94 5.70
C ASN A 91 -7.21 -12.36 4.22
N VAL A 92 -6.15 -12.12 3.43
CA VAL A 92 -6.09 -12.58 2.02
C VAL A 92 -6.06 -14.11 1.96
N ARG A 93 -5.25 -14.77 2.81
CA ARG A 93 -5.16 -16.23 2.91
C ARG A 93 -6.47 -16.88 3.37
N ALA A 94 -7.24 -16.22 4.23
CA ALA A 94 -8.57 -16.68 4.63
C ALA A 94 -9.57 -16.73 3.44
N LEU A 95 -9.29 -16.01 2.36
CA LEU A 95 -10.03 -16.06 1.09
C LEU A 95 -9.39 -17.01 0.07
N TRP A 96 -8.41 -17.83 0.47
CA TRP A 96 -7.69 -18.83 -0.33
C TRP A 96 -6.76 -18.25 -1.40
N PHE A 97 -6.18 -17.06 -1.17
CA PHE A 97 -5.19 -16.45 -2.05
C PHE A 97 -3.85 -16.30 -1.34
N GLU A 98 -2.75 -16.41 -2.11
CA GLU A 98 -1.42 -16.12 -1.61
C GLU A 98 -1.11 -14.64 -1.74
N ALA A 99 -0.36 -14.13 -0.75
CA ALA A 99 0.12 -12.76 -0.72
C ALA A 99 1.51 -12.69 -0.08
N VAL A 100 2.24 -11.65 -0.42
CA VAL A 100 3.56 -11.34 0.12
C VAL A 100 3.50 -10.04 0.94
N LEU A 101 4.44 -9.85 1.85
CA LEU A 101 4.53 -8.58 2.57
C LEU A 101 5.27 -7.53 1.75
N PHE A 102 4.91 -6.27 1.96
CA PHE A 102 5.56 -5.13 1.33
C PHE A 102 7.08 -5.16 1.54
N ASN A 103 7.51 -5.33 2.78
CA ASN A 103 8.92 -5.38 3.14
C ASN A 103 9.62 -6.69 2.74
N GLU A 104 8.89 -7.79 2.54
CA GLU A 104 9.45 -9.01 1.95
C GLU A 104 9.95 -8.77 0.53
N ILE A 105 9.17 -8.06 -0.29
CA ILE A 105 9.58 -7.75 -1.67
C ILE A 105 10.63 -6.65 -1.68
N ALA A 106 10.47 -5.60 -0.89
CA ALA A 106 11.34 -4.43 -0.91
C ALA A 106 12.73 -4.74 -0.31
N TYR A 107 12.75 -5.36 0.87
CA TYR A 107 13.93 -5.43 1.73
C TYR A 107 14.28 -6.85 2.22
N ASN A 108 13.51 -7.86 1.82
CA ASN A 108 13.66 -9.24 2.28
C ASN A 108 13.54 -9.39 3.81
N THR A 109 12.62 -8.62 4.42
CA THR A 109 12.26 -8.69 5.84
C THR A 109 10.75 -8.92 6.00
N THR A 110 10.33 -9.43 7.16
CA THR A 110 8.91 -9.69 7.45
C THR A 110 8.28 -8.62 8.34
N GLU A 111 8.94 -7.47 8.48
CA GLU A 111 8.43 -6.35 9.27
C GLU A 111 7.21 -5.72 8.62
N ASP A 112 6.25 -5.33 9.43
CA ASP A 112 5.03 -4.66 8.98
C ASP A 112 5.29 -3.17 8.67
N VAL A 113 4.57 -2.63 7.70
CA VAL A 113 4.44 -1.18 7.51
C VAL A 113 3.25 -0.74 8.36
N LEU A 114 3.52 -0.21 9.55
CA LEU A 114 2.51 0.11 10.54
C LEU A 114 1.66 1.33 10.14
N ASP A 115 0.37 1.33 10.47
CA ASP A 115 -0.43 2.54 10.48
C ASP A 115 -0.33 3.28 11.83
N ASP A 116 -1.03 4.39 11.93
CA ASP A 116 -1.08 5.20 13.14
C ASP A 116 -1.60 4.41 14.36
N GLY A 117 -2.69 3.66 14.18
CA GLY A 117 -3.29 2.86 15.25
C GLY A 117 -2.39 1.71 15.70
N GLU A 118 -1.80 0.97 14.76
CA GLU A 118 -0.84 -0.10 15.03
C GLU A 118 0.42 0.43 15.71
N TYR A 119 0.94 1.57 15.24
CA TYR A 119 2.09 2.23 15.86
C TYR A 119 1.81 2.63 17.31
N MET A 120 0.65 3.24 17.58
CA MET A 120 0.26 3.63 18.94
C MET A 120 0.06 2.44 19.88
N GLN A 121 -0.41 1.29 19.38
CA GLN A 121 -0.52 0.07 20.19
C GLN A 121 0.84 -0.44 20.67
N ILE A 122 1.89 -0.28 19.87
CA ILE A 122 3.24 -0.76 20.17
C ILE A 122 4.03 0.27 20.99
N HIS A 123 3.92 1.55 20.64
CA HIS A 123 4.80 2.62 21.13
C HIS A 123 4.11 3.59 22.12
N GLY A 124 2.80 3.44 22.35
CA GLY A 124 2.02 4.30 23.23
C GLY A 124 1.16 5.33 22.48
N PRO A 125 0.24 6.00 23.20
CA PRO A 125 -0.85 6.77 22.58
C PRO A 125 -0.44 8.15 22.03
N TYR A 126 0.81 8.54 22.17
CA TYR A 126 1.28 9.85 21.71
C TYR A 126 1.92 9.71 20.33
N LEU A 127 1.18 10.13 19.30
CA LEU A 127 1.64 10.14 17.93
C LEU A 127 1.32 11.48 17.28
N ASP A 128 2.34 12.12 16.73
CA ASP A 128 2.17 13.28 15.87
C ASP A 128 1.89 12.80 14.44
N LEU A 129 0.63 12.92 14.01
CA LEU A 129 0.20 12.52 12.67
C LEU A 129 0.82 13.37 11.57
N GLU A 130 1.10 14.66 11.85
CA GLU A 130 1.73 15.58 10.89
C GLU A 130 3.17 15.15 10.57
N GLU A 131 3.83 14.46 11.51
CA GLU A 131 5.17 13.89 11.31
C GLU A 131 5.12 12.44 10.83
N TYR A 132 4.30 11.62 11.46
CA TYR A 132 4.27 10.18 11.22
C TYR A 132 3.75 9.81 9.82
N VAL A 133 2.61 10.39 9.41
CA VAL A 133 1.98 10.06 8.14
C VAL A 133 2.89 10.36 6.94
N PRO A 134 3.50 11.55 6.83
CA PRO A 134 4.49 11.82 5.79
C PRO A 134 5.68 10.86 5.81
N THR A 135 6.17 10.48 6.98
CA THR A 135 7.29 9.52 7.12
C THR A 135 6.96 8.17 6.52
N ILE A 136 5.74 7.66 6.74
CA ILE A 136 5.31 6.38 6.14
C ILE A 136 5.10 6.50 4.63
N VAL A 137 4.57 7.63 4.14
CA VAL A 137 4.46 7.87 2.69
C VAL A 137 5.83 7.90 2.03
N ASP A 138 6.82 8.55 2.66
CA ASP A 138 8.21 8.58 2.17
C ASP A 138 8.83 7.19 2.17
N TYR A 139 8.65 6.44 3.24
CA TYR A 139 9.12 5.06 3.32
C TYR A 139 8.57 4.19 2.18
N ILE A 140 7.27 4.32 1.91
CA ILE A 140 6.63 3.61 0.80
C ILE A 140 7.22 4.09 -0.54
N HIS A 141 7.36 5.41 -0.74
CA HIS A 141 7.95 5.97 -1.96
C HIS A 141 9.33 5.39 -2.25
N ASP A 142 10.21 5.37 -1.25
CA ASP A 142 11.59 4.90 -1.41
C ASP A 142 11.69 3.39 -1.69
N ALA A 143 10.70 2.62 -1.24
CA ALA A 143 10.62 1.18 -1.49
C ALA A 143 10.09 0.81 -2.89
N ILE A 144 9.28 1.67 -3.55
CA ILE A 144 8.66 1.35 -4.84
C ILE A 144 9.66 0.94 -5.92
N PRO A 145 10.79 1.64 -6.14
CA PRO A 145 11.79 1.21 -7.13
C PRO A 145 12.33 -0.20 -6.86
N LEU A 146 12.54 -0.55 -5.59
CA LEU A 146 13.03 -1.87 -5.19
C LEU A 146 11.98 -2.94 -5.47
N ILE A 147 10.73 -2.69 -5.12
CA ILE A 147 9.61 -3.60 -5.36
C ILE A 147 9.47 -3.89 -6.86
N ILE A 148 9.39 -2.86 -7.69
CA ILE A 148 9.23 -3.03 -9.14
C ILE A 148 10.43 -3.77 -9.73
N ASN A 149 11.67 -3.40 -9.37
CA ASN A 149 12.87 -4.08 -9.84
C ASN A 149 12.91 -5.57 -9.42
N ASN A 150 12.47 -5.90 -8.20
CA ASN A 150 12.46 -7.27 -7.72
C ASN A 150 11.35 -8.14 -8.34
N ILE A 151 10.23 -7.51 -8.74
CA ILE A 151 9.16 -8.18 -9.48
C ILE A 151 9.58 -8.46 -10.93
N VAL A 152 10.22 -7.50 -11.60
CA VAL A 152 10.64 -7.65 -13.01
C VAL A 152 11.76 -8.67 -13.19
N LYS A 153 12.57 -8.93 -12.16
CA LYS A 153 13.67 -9.91 -12.19
C LYS A 153 13.23 -11.36 -11.98
N LYS A 154 12.00 -11.59 -11.55
CA LYS A 154 11.44 -12.94 -11.33
C LYS A 154 10.78 -13.46 -12.59
#